data_e13479a56b4b063d33e9c4aec5dbd573
#
_entry.id   e13479a56b4b063d33e9c4aec5dbd573
#
_cell.length_a   1.000
_cell.length_b   1.000
_cell.length_c   1.000
_cell.angle_alpha   90.00
_cell.angle_beta   90.00
_cell.angle_gamma   90.00
#
_symmetry.space_group_name_H-M   'P 1'
#
loop_
_entity.id
_entity.type
_entity.pdbx_description
1 polymer ?
#
loop_
_entity_poly.entity_id
_entity_poly.type
_entity_poly.pdbx_seq_one_letter_code
_entity_poly.pdbx_strand_id
1 'polypeptide(L)'
;MDKNKILSWKKRAGICIIIAFFGLIIAIYMKTYFCYAQKYQKHKRVFGATYMTMNNQFYKVINNEIKLQVEENGDHLIALDPALDSEKQNEQIKYLVKKKVDVIFLNPVDWKKVKPGLKAAKKAGIPVIVIDTPVYDEDLVDMTIVSDNYQAGVQCAQDMMKKRKGANIVLLTHKTTKSGEDRIQGFLDTIEGHDGYRIIDSADTEGQIERSLPKVEDIVEKHDDIDVIMALNDPAAMGALAAL
;
A
#
# COMPACT_ATOMS: atom_id res chain seq x y z
N MET A 1 -71.03 -8.14 50.43
CA MET A 1 -69.64 -7.94 49.99
C MET A 1 -69.30 -6.42 49.96
N ASP A 2 -68.37 -6.01 50.74
CA ASP A 2 -68.11 -4.58 51.02
C ASP A 2 -67.63 -3.83 49.76
N LYS A 3 -68.36 -2.79 49.32
CA LYS A 3 -68.06 -1.99 48.11
C LYS A 3 -66.63 -1.41 48.13
N ASN A 4 -66.12 -1.11 49.33
CA ASN A 4 -64.77 -0.57 49.51
C ASN A 4 -63.66 -1.60 49.19
N LYS A 5 -63.88 -2.89 49.49
CA LYS A 5 -62.96 -3.99 49.15
C LYS A 5 -62.89 -4.22 47.64
N ILE A 6 -64.02 -4.15 46.94
CA ILE A 6 -64.11 -4.32 45.49
C ILE A 6 -63.40 -3.16 44.79
N LEU A 7 -63.56 -1.92 45.27
CA LEU A 7 -62.94 -0.74 44.68
C LEU A 7 -61.39 -0.76 44.87
N SER A 8 -60.92 -1.22 46.05
CA SER A 8 -59.51 -1.37 46.36
C SER A 8 -58.85 -2.48 45.49
N TRP A 9 -59.55 -3.58 45.26
CA TRP A 9 -59.08 -4.66 44.38
C TRP A 9 -59.00 -4.24 42.91
N LYS A 10 -59.99 -3.50 42.38
CA LYS A 10 -59.96 -2.93 41.03
C LYS A 10 -58.80 -1.95 40.84
N LYS A 11 -58.49 -1.07 41.82
CA LYS A 11 -57.32 -0.17 41.78
C LYS A 11 -56.03 -0.95 41.74
N ARG A 12 -55.84 -1.99 42.57
CA ARG A 12 -54.62 -2.82 42.59
C ARG A 12 -54.46 -3.58 41.28
N ALA A 13 -55.55 -4.16 40.72
CA ALA A 13 -55.52 -4.82 39.44
C ALA A 13 -55.13 -3.84 38.30
N GLY A 14 -55.67 -2.63 38.28
CA GLY A 14 -55.29 -1.58 37.33
C GLY A 14 -53.80 -1.21 37.40
N ILE A 15 -53.25 -1.04 38.63
CA ILE A 15 -51.84 -0.80 38.82
C ILE A 15 -50.96 -1.94 38.29
N CYS A 16 -51.34 -3.21 38.57
CA CYS A 16 -50.63 -4.37 38.07
C CYS A 16 -50.62 -4.44 36.51
N ILE A 17 -51.77 -4.12 35.88
CA ILE A 17 -51.88 -4.05 34.43
C ILE A 17 -50.96 -2.98 33.85
N ILE A 18 -50.89 -1.78 34.45
CA ILE A 18 -50.01 -0.70 34.01
C ILE A 18 -48.53 -1.12 34.13
N ILE A 19 -48.15 -1.73 35.27
CA ILE A 19 -46.77 -2.22 35.47
C ILE A 19 -46.42 -3.30 34.43
N ALA A 20 -47.32 -4.24 34.17
CA ALA A 20 -47.09 -5.28 33.14
C ALA A 20 -46.94 -4.67 31.74
N PHE A 21 -47.76 -3.65 31.43
CA PHE A 21 -47.68 -2.97 30.14
C PHE A 21 -46.34 -2.23 29.95
N PHE A 22 -45.88 -1.49 31.00
CA PHE A 22 -44.56 -0.84 30.97
C PHE A 22 -43.42 -1.88 30.90
N GLY A 23 -43.54 -3.00 31.64
CA GLY A 23 -42.57 -4.10 31.54
C GLY A 23 -42.47 -4.70 30.14
N LEU A 24 -43.60 -4.83 29.46
CA LEU A 24 -43.67 -5.33 28.08
C LEU A 24 -42.98 -4.32 27.11
N ILE A 25 -43.26 -3.03 27.26
CA ILE A 25 -42.62 -1.99 26.45
C ILE A 25 -41.09 -1.99 26.63
N ILE A 26 -40.62 -2.07 27.90
CA ILE A 26 -39.19 -2.15 28.20
C ILE A 26 -38.57 -3.42 27.56
N ALA A 27 -39.23 -4.56 27.66
CA ALA A 27 -38.77 -5.82 27.08
C ALA A 27 -38.66 -5.74 25.54
N ILE A 28 -39.66 -5.13 24.89
CA ILE A 28 -39.64 -4.91 23.43
C ILE A 28 -38.50 -3.95 23.07
N TYR A 29 -38.34 -2.84 23.81
CA TYR A 29 -37.27 -1.90 23.58
C TYR A 29 -35.88 -2.53 23.74
N MET A 30 -35.66 -3.30 24.81
CA MET A 30 -34.42 -4.04 25.04
C MET A 30 -34.14 -5.05 23.92
N LYS A 31 -35.16 -5.80 23.52
CA LYS A 31 -35.03 -6.76 22.41
C LYS A 31 -34.66 -6.08 21.09
N THR A 32 -35.32 -4.97 20.76
CA THR A 32 -35.00 -4.19 19.56
C THR A 32 -33.63 -3.57 19.64
N TYR A 33 -33.23 -3.03 20.80
CA TYR A 33 -31.90 -2.48 21.05
C TYR A 33 -30.80 -3.55 20.90
N PHE A 34 -30.99 -4.73 21.52
CA PHE A 34 -30.04 -5.85 21.38
C PHE A 34 -29.95 -6.36 19.94
N CYS A 35 -31.08 -6.50 19.25
CA CYS A 35 -31.12 -6.92 17.84
C CYS A 35 -30.42 -5.88 16.95
N TYR A 36 -30.63 -4.59 17.23
CA TYR A 36 -29.96 -3.49 16.53
C TYR A 36 -28.46 -3.50 16.82
N ALA A 37 -28.04 -3.60 18.09
CA ALA A 37 -26.65 -3.68 18.49
C ALA A 37 -25.93 -4.89 17.89
N GLN A 38 -26.57 -6.06 17.84
CA GLN A 38 -26.02 -7.25 17.19
C GLN A 38 -25.87 -7.09 15.66
N LYS A 39 -26.85 -6.46 15.01
CA LYS A 39 -26.81 -6.17 13.57
C LYS A 39 -25.72 -5.14 13.22
N TYR A 40 -25.34 -4.28 14.17
CA TYR A 40 -24.29 -3.28 14.03
C TYR A 40 -22.98 -3.66 14.73
N GLN A 41 -22.82 -4.86 15.27
CA GLN A 41 -21.50 -5.39 15.54
C GLN A 41 -20.82 -5.63 14.18
N LYS A 42 -20.16 -4.57 13.68
CA LYS A 42 -19.36 -4.61 12.47
C LYS A 42 -18.32 -5.72 12.65
N HIS A 43 -18.41 -6.76 11.83
CA HIS A 43 -17.38 -7.79 11.84
C HIS A 43 -16.04 -7.10 11.60
N LYS A 44 -15.12 -7.16 12.57
CA LYS A 44 -13.80 -6.56 12.45
C LYS A 44 -13.06 -7.28 11.32
N ARG A 45 -12.72 -6.53 10.29
CA ARG A 45 -11.92 -7.04 9.17
C ARG A 45 -10.45 -7.03 9.54
N VAL A 46 -9.72 -7.95 8.95
CA VAL A 46 -8.27 -8.02 9.08
C VAL A 46 -7.67 -7.81 7.70
N PHE A 47 -6.91 -6.74 7.53
CA PHE A 47 -6.20 -6.44 6.31
C PHE A 47 -4.75 -6.92 6.43
N GLY A 48 -4.18 -7.41 5.35
CA GLY A 48 -2.75 -7.71 5.25
C GLY A 48 -2.05 -6.68 4.39
N ALA A 49 -0.80 -6.38 4.68
CA ALA A 49 0.06 -5.58 3.82
C ALA A 49 1.47 -6.16 3.77
N THR A 50 2.09 -6.17 2.59
CA THR A 50 3.51 -6.46 2.43
C THR A 50 4.09 -5.50 1.41
N TYR A 51 5.15 -4.82 1.80
CA TYR A 51 5.84 -3.80 1.00
C TYR A 51 7.20 -4.34 0.56
N MET A 52 7.79 -3.71 -0.44
CA MET A 52 9.13 -4.05 -0.93
C MET A 52 10.17 -4.03 0.20
N THR A 53 10.15 -2.96 1.01
CA THR A 53 10.97 -2.81 2.22
C THR A 53 10.40 -1.71 3.10
N MET A 54 10.54 -1.85 4.41
CA MET A 54 10.22 -0.78 5.36
C MET A 54 11.43 0.12 5.66
N ASN A 55 12.57 -0.10 5.01
CA ASN A 55 13.71 0.81 5.11
C ASN A 55 13.53 2.10 4.31
N ASN A 56 12.55 2.15 3.40
CA ASN A 56 12.22 3.33 2.62
C ASN A 56 11.09 4.14 3.29
N GLN A 57 11.32 5.45 3.51
CA GLN A 57 10.36 6.34 4.14
C GLN A 57 9.04 6.44 3.39
N PHE A 58 9.05 6.34 2.06
CA PHE A 58 7.85 6.36 1.22
C PHE A 58 6.87 5.23 1.62
N TYR A 59 7.36 4.00 1.78
CA TYR A 59 6.51 2.88 2.17
C TYR A 59 6.04 2.96 3.62
N LYS A 60 6.83 3.58 4.51
CA LYS A 60 6.39 3.86 5.89
C LYS A 60 5.21 4.82 5.91
N VAL A 61 5.23 5.87 5.09
CA VAL A 61 4.13 6.83 4.97
C VAL A 61 2.88 6.12 4.45
N ILE A 62 2.98 5.38 3.33
CA ILE A 62 1.84 4.63 2.78
C ILE A 62 1.26 3.66 3.82
N ASN A 63 2.11 2.89 4.51
CA ASN A 63 1.66 1.95 5.53
C ASN A 63 0.93 2.66 6.67
N ASN A 64 1.43 3.81 7.12
CA ASN A 64 0.83 4.56 8.22
C ASN A 64 -0.54 5.12 7.82
N GLU A 65 -0.70 5.63 6.59
CA GLU A 65 -1.98 6.11 6.10
C GLU A 65 -3.00 4.98 5.95
N ILE A 66 -2.60 3.85 5.39
CA ILE A 66 -3.47 2.66 5.31
C ILE A 66 -3.86 2.18 6.71
N LYS A 67 -2.89 2.10 7.62
CA LYS A 67 -3.13 1.68 9.00
C LYS A 67 -4.12 2.60 9.71
N LEU A 68 -3.93 3.91 9.57
CA LEU A 68 -4.82 4.91 10.17
C LEU A 68 -6.27 4.71 9.69
N GLN A 69 -6.47 4.62 8.37
CA GLN A 69 -7.80 4.43 7.79
C GLN A 69 -8.44 3.08 8.18
N VAL A 70 -7.66 2.01 8.28
CA VAL A 70 -8.13 0.69 8.71
C VAL A 70 -8.54 0.74 10.18
N GLU A 71 -7.71 1.31 11.06
CA GLU A 71 -7.95 1.34 12.51
C GLU A 71 -9.07 2.30 12.91
N GLU A 72 -9.23 3.44 12.24
CA GLU A 72 -10.36 4.36 12.42
C GLU A 72 -11.71 3.69 12.12
N ASN A 73 -11.73 2.72 11.23
CA ASN A 73 -12.90 1.89 10.96
C ASN A 73 -13.15 0.77 11.98
N GLY A 74 -12.25 0.61 12.97
CA GLY A 74 -12.28 -0.47 13.96
C GLY A 74 -11.77 -1.81 13.46
N ASP A 75 -11.16 -1.84 12.27
CA ASP A 75 -10.54 -2.99 11.62
C ASP A 75 -9.05 -3.13 12.07
N HIS A 76 -8.31 -4.11 11.56
CA HIS A 76 -6.92 -4.35 11.96
C HIS A 76 -6.02 -4.55 10.74
N LEU A 77 -4.79 -3.99 10.75
CA LEU A 77 -3.78 -4.16 9.71
C LEU A 77 -2.60 -5.02 10.21
N ILE A 78 -2.27 -6.07 9.47
CA ILE A 78 -1.03 -6.85 9.62
C ILE A 78 -0.07 -6.38 8.53
N ALA A 79 0.95 -5.62 8.90
CA ALA A 79 1.98 -5.16 7.97
C ALA A 79 3.27 -5.99 8.11
N LEU A 80 3.85 -6.41 6.98
CA LEU A 80 5.01 -7.28 6.91
C LEU A 80 6.10 -6.64 6.03
N ASP A 81 7.36 -6.91 6.38
CA ASP A 81 8.55 -6.42 5.68
C ASP A 81 9.39 -7.61 5.15
N PRO A 82 9.44 -7.84 3.85
CA PRO A 82 10.29 -8.86 3.24
C PRO A 82 11.76 -8.42 3.15
N ALA A 83 12.07 -7.15 3.34
CA ALA A 83 13.41 -6.58 3.25
C ALA A 83 14.09 -6.85 1.90
N LEU A 84 13.41 -6.54 0.79
CA LEU A 84 13.85 -6.75 -0.60
C LEU A 84 14.01 -8.21 -1.03
N ASP A 85 13.52 -9.17 -0.23
CA ASP A 85 13.54 -10.59 -0.57
C ASP A 85 12.20 -11.02 -1.18
N SER A 86 12.19 -11.33 -2.47
CA SER A 86 10.99 -11.72 -3.22
C SER A 86 10.45 -13.10 -2.81
N GLU A 87 11.28 -14.03 -2.34
CA GLU A 87 10.84 -15.33 -1.86
C GLU A 87 10.17 -15.19 -0.51
N LYS A 88 10.79 -14.42 0.40
CA LYS A 88 10.20 -14.05 1.68
C LYS A 88 8.87 -13.33 1.51
N GLN A 89 8.74 -12.44 0.49
CA GLN A 89 7.47 -11.79 0.20
C GLN A 89 6.39 -12.79 -0.21
N ASN A 90 6.71 -13.77 -1.05
CA ASN A 90 5.77 -14.83 -1.42
C ASN A 90 5.32 -15.64 -0.19
N GLU A 91 6.24 -15.94 0.74
CA GLU A 91 5.88 -16.62 2.01
C GLU A 91 5.01 -15.72 2.91
N GLN A 92 5.25 -14.42 2.94
CA GLN A 92 4.42 -13.45 3.66
C GLN A 92 2.99 -13.39 3.10
N ILE A 93 2.82 -13.40 1.77
CA ILE A 93 1.49 -13.46 1.16
C ILE A 93 0.78 -14.76 1.55
N LYS A 94 1.46 -15.92 1.49
CA LYS A 94 0.91 -17.20 1.94
C LYS A 94 0.55 -17.19 3.44
N TYR A 95 1.35 -16.53 4.27
CA TYR A 95 1.05 -16.34 5.68
C TYR A 95 -0.23 -15.51 5.89
N LEU A 96 -0.40 -14.40 5.15
CA LEU A 96 -1.61 -13.59 5.20
C LEU A 96 -2.85 -14.39 4.74
N VAL A 97 -2.69 -15.21 3.69
CA VAL A 97 -3.73 -16.15 3.25
C VAL A 97 -4.11 -17.13 4.36
N LYS A 98 -3.11 -17.72 5.05
CA LYS A 98 -3.34 -18.63 6.20
C LYS A 98 -4.04 -17.91 7.38
N LYS A 99 -3.77 -16.62 7.56
CA LYS A 99 -4.45 -15.77 8.55
C LYS A 99 -5.88 -15.40 8.15
N LYS A 100 -6.30 -15.72 6.91
CA LYS A 100 -7.62 -15.42 6.36
C LYS A 100 -7.94 -13.93 6.40
N VAL A 101 -6.97 -13.10 6.00
CA VAL A 101 -7.20 -11.66 5.89
C VAL A 101 -8.26 -11.36 4.83
N ASP A 102 -8.99 -10.27 4.97
CA ASP A 102 -10.06 -9.88 4.06
C ASP A 102 -9.55 -9.26 2.76
N VAL A 103 -8.38 -8.62 2.79
CA VAL A 103 -7.72 -7.98 1.64
C VAL A 103 -6.22 -7.98 1.87
N ILE A 104 -5.42 -8.05 0.81
CA ILE A 104 -3.97 -7.87 0.84
C ILE A 104 -3.59 -6.61 0.05
N PHE A 105 -2.90 -5.66 0.70
CA PHE A 105 -2.17 -4.58 0.05
C PHE A 105 -0.76 -5.06 -0.29
N LEU A 106 -0.37 -4.95 -1.55
CA LEU A 106 0.90 -5.45 -2.06
C LEU A 106 1.69 -4.35 -2.77
N ASN A 107 2.92 -4.11 -2.32
CA ASN A 107 3.94 -3.45 -3.13
C ASN A 107 5.03 -4.49 -3.43
N PRO A 108 5.14 -4.99 -4.67
CA PRO A 108 6.00 -6.15 -4.99
C PRO A 108 7.49 -5.80 -4.95
N VAL A 109 8.31 -6.68 -4.37
CA VAL A 109 9.78 -6.63 -4.44
C VAL A 109 10.27 -6.85 -5.87
N ASP A 110 9.68 -7.82 -6.53
CA ASP A 110 9.94 -8.14 -7.94
C ASP A 110 8.60 -8.38 -8.63
N TRP A 111 8.30 -7.53 -9.61
CA TRP A 111 7.02 -7.52 -10.29
C TRP A 111 6.70 -8.81 -11.07
N LYS A 112 7.72 -9.61 -11.42
CA LYS A 112 7.56 -10.90 -12.11
C LYS A 112 7.57 -12.08 -11.15
N LYS A 113 8.36 -12.01 -10.07
CA LYS A 113 8.56 -13.16 -9.16
C LYS A 113 7.49 -13.29 -8.08
N VAL A 114 6.60 -12.33 -7.91
CA VAL A 114 5.53 -12.36 -6.91
C VAL A 114 4.37 -13.31 -7.26
N LYS A 115 4.34 -13.86 -8.48
CA LYS A 115 3.30 -14.78 -8.98
C LYS A 115 2.89 -15.93 -8.04
N PRO A 116 3.81 -16.66 -7.36
CA PRO A 116 3.41 -17.74 -6.43
C PRO A 116 2.50 -17.26 -5.29
N GLY A 117 2.81 -16.09 -4.72
CA GLY A 117 1.98 -15.47 -3.68
C GLY A 117 0.62 -15.06 -4.22
N LEU A 118 0.58 -14.40 -5.38
CA LEU A 118 -0.67 -13.98 -6.03
C LEU A 118 -1.59 -15.18 -6.34
N LYS A 119 -1.04 -16.29 -6.86
CA LYS A 119 -1.82 -17.52 -7.06
C LYS A 119 -2.40 -18.06 -5.76
N ALA A 120 -1.66 -17.98 -4.65
CA ALA A 120 -2.16 -18.44 -3.35
C ALA A 120 -3.32 -17.57 -2.86
N ALA A 121 -3.22 -16.23 -2.97
CA ALA A 121 -4.28 -15.30 -2.63
C ALA A 121 -5.53 -15.51 -3.50
N LYS A 122 -5.35 -15.59 -4.83
CA LYS A 122 -6.43 -15.85 -5.80
C LYS A 122 -7.17 -17.15 -5.50
N LYS A 123 -6.43 -18.25 -5.24
CA LYS A 123 -7.01 -19.55 -4.88
C LYS A 123 -7.83 -19.50 -3.58
N ALA A 124 -7.44 -18.66 -2.64
CA ALA A 124 -8.14 -18.46 -1.37
C ALA A 124 -9.30 -17.47 -1.48
N GLY A 125 -9.51 -16.83 -2.63
CA GLY A 125 -10.53 -15.80 -2.82
C GLY A 125 -10.25 -14.51 -2.05
N ILE A 126 -8.98 -14.23 -1.72
CA ILE A 126 -8.57 -13.00 -1.01
C ILE A 126 -8.18 -11.95 -2.04
N PRO A 127 -8.88 -10.81 -2.11
CA PRO A 127 -8.54 -9.73 -3.02
C PRO A 127 -7.16 -9.15 -2.76
N VAL A 128 -6.43 -8.84 -3.85
CA VAL A 128 -5.12 -8.19 -3.80
C VAL A 128 -5.20 -6.82 -4.45
N ILE A 129 -4.83 -5.78 -3.69
CA ILE A 129 -4.68 -4.41 -4.17
C ILE A 129 -3.19 -4.11 -4.28
N VAL A 130 -2.72 -3.92 -5.50
CA VAL A 130 -1.32 -3.57 -5.78
C VAL A 130 -1.13 -2.07 -5.70
N ILE A 131 -0.03 -1.63 -5.09
CA ILE A 131 0.29 -0.22 -4.85
C ILE A 131 1.66 0.12 -5.39
N ASP A 132 1.81 1.32 -5.98
CA ASP A 132 3.05 1.96 -6.40
C ASP A 132 3.70 1.37 -7.66
N THR A 133 3.81 0.06 -7.77
CA THR A 133 4.36 -0.61 -8.97
C THR A 133 3.50 -1.81 -9.36
N PRO A 134 3.13 -1.97 -10.64
CA PRO A 134 2.27 -3.07 -11.07
C PRO A 134 2.99 -4.42 -10.96
N VAL A 135 2.24 -5.50 -11.11
CA VAL A 135 2.74 -6.87 -11.23
C VAL A 135 2.63 -7.33 -12.68
N TYR A 136 3.44 -8.32 -13.09
CA TYR A 136 3.38 -8.87 -14.44
C TYR A 136 2.09 -9.64 -14.71
N ASP A 137 1.63 -10.42 -13.72
CA ASP A 137 0.41 -11.23 -13.81
C ASP A 137 -0.79 -10.42 -13.28
N GLU A 138 -1.21 -9.39 -14.01
CA GLU A 138 -2.30 -8.48 -13.63
C GLU A 138 -3.66 -9.17 -13.48
N ASP A 139 -3.87 -10.29 -14.17
CA ASP A 139 -5.07 -11.14 -14.05
C ASP A 139 -5.23 -11.81 -12.67
N LEU A 140 -4.16 -11.82 -11.87
CA LEU A 140 -4.15 -12.39 -10.52
C LEU A 140 -4.49 -11.38 -9.41
N VAL A 141 -4.67 -10.08 -9.74
CA VAL A 141 -4.96 -9.02 -8.78
C VAL A 141 -6.29 -8.34 -9.09
N ASP A 142 -6.86 -7.66 -8.10
CA ASP A 142 -8.20 -7.07 -8.22
C ASP A 142 -8.13 -5.57 -8.53
N MET A 143 -7.05 -4.91 -8.13
CA MET A 143 -6.83 -3.48 -8.37
C MET A 143 -5.33 -3.16 -8.36
N THR A 144 -4.93 -2.19 -9.18
CA THR A 144 -3.57 -1.62 -9.20
C THR A 144 -3.66 -0.10 -9.11
N ILE A 145 -2.96 0.50 -8.14
CA ILE A 145 -2.90 1.94 -7.90
C ILE A 145 -1.46 2.39 -8.06
N VAL A 146 -1.17 3.13 -9.11
CA VAL A 146 0.17 3.59 -9.47
C VAL A 146 0.17 5.04 -9.91
N SER A 147 1.33 5.69 -9.84
CA SER A 147 1.57 6.97 -10.50
C SER A 147 1.89 6.75 -11.97
N ASP A 148 1.74 7.79 -12.80
CA ASP A 148 2.23 7.78 -14.17
C ASP A 148 3.77 7.90 -14.17
N ASN A 149 4.44 6.75 -14.02
CA ASN A 149 5.89 6.69 -13.90
C ASN A 149 6.61 7.02 -15.22
N TYR A 150 6.00 6.69 -16.36
CA TYR A 150 6.54 7.08 -17.64
C TYR A 150 6.55 8.61 -17.79
N GLN A 151 5.43 9.26 -17.50
CA GLN A 151 5.33 10.73 -17.54
C GLN A 151 6.26 11.41 -16.53
N ALA A 152 6.51 10.81 -15.37
CA ALA A 152 7.48 11.32 -14.41
C ALA A 152 8.90 11.32 -15.01
N GLY A 153 9.29 10.27 -15.74
CA GLY A 153 10.54 10.22 -16.49
C GLY A 153 10.64 11.30 -17.58
N VAL A 154 9.56 11.46 -18.36
CA VAL A 154 9.45 12.53 -19.37
C VAL A 154 9.67 13.91 -18.75
N GLN A 155 9.03 14.19 -17.62
CA GLN A 155 9.18 15.49 -16.93
C GLN A 155 10.61 15.72 -16.45
N CYS A 156 11.28 14.70 -15.91
CA CYS A 156 12.70 14.79 -15.52
C CYS A 156 13.60 15.14 -16.70
N ALA A 157 13.42 14.47 -17.84
CA ALA A 157 14.19 14.76 -19.04
C ALA A 157 13.93 16.17 -19.57
N GLN A 158 12.67 16.58 -19.64
CA GLN A 158 12.29 17.92 -20.09
C GLN A 158 12.86 19.02 -19.19
N ASP A 159 12.90 18.83 -17.87
CA ASP A 159 13.49 19.78 -16.94
C ASP A 159 15.01 19.88 -17.12
N MET A 160 15.67 18.74 -17.30
CA MET A 160 17.10 18.69 -17.65
C MET A 160 17.38 19.44 -18.96
N MET A 161 16.61 19.18 -20.02
CA MET A 161 16.78 19.82 -21.35
C MET A 161 16.54 21.31 -21.35
N LYS A 162 15.70 21.82 -20.45
CA LYS A 162 15.52 23.28 -20.26
C LYS A 162 16.77 23.93 -19.65
N LYS A 163 17.51 23.22 -18.82
CA LYS A 163 18.67 23.71 -18.08
C LYS A 163 19.99 23.50 -18.83
N ARG A 164 20.08 22.48 -19.69
CA ARG A 164 21.30 22.07 -20.40
C ARG A 164 20.98 21.76 -21.86
N LYS A 165 21.83 22.19 -22.79
CA LYS A 165 21.71 21.87 -24.22
C LYS A 165 22.34 20.54 -24.62
N GLY A 166 23.04 19.91 -23.70
CA GLY A 166 23.66 18.59 -23.82
C GLY A 166 24.16 18.13 -22.45
N ALA A 167 24.33 16.83 -22.25
CA ALA A 167 24.80 16.24 -21.01
C ALA A 167 25.31 14.83 -21.19
N ASN A 168 26.40 14.49 -20.48
CA ASN A 168 26.79 13.12 -20.19
C ASN A 168 26.03 12.64 -18.95
N ILE A 169 25.24 11.61 -19.10
CA ILE A 169 24.21 11.21 -18.14
C ILE A 169 24.54 9.83 -17.58
N VAL A 170 24.44 9.70 -16.26
CA VAL A 170 24.44 8.42 -15.55
C VAL A 170 23.02 8.08 -15.12
N LEU A 171 22.60 6.81 -15.30
CA LEU A 171 21.27 6.33 -14.89
C LEU A 171 21.35 5.47 -13.65
N LEU A 172 20.59 5.80 -12.62
CA LEU A 172 20.38 4.94 -11.46
C LEU A 172 19.02 4.25 -11.59
N THR A 173 19.03 2.94 -11.74
CA THR A 173 17.86 2.12 -12.13
C THR A 173 17.36 1.22 -11.00
N HIS A 174 16.17 0.65 -11.19
CA HIS A 174 15.62 -0.45 -10.39
C HIS A 174 14.91 -1.45 -11.32
N LYS A 175 15.65 -2.47 -11.75
CA LYS A 175 15.21 -3.39 -12.81
C LYS A 175 14.14 -4.40 -12.40
N THR A 176 13.88 -4.55 -11.09
CA THR A 176 12.88 -5.48 -10.57
C THR A 176 11.51 -4.84 -10.34
N THR A 177 11.34 -3.57 -10.72
CA THR A 177 10.07 -2.84 -10.62
C THR A 177 9.66 -2.25 -11.95
N LYS A 178 8.38 -2.42 -12.30
CA LYS A 178 7.84 -1.83 -13.53
C LYS A 178 7.80 -0.30 -13.46
N SER A 179 7.50 0.27 -12.29
CA SER A 179 7.54 1.72 -12.06
C SER A 179 8.92 2.32 -12.30
N GLY A 180 9.98 1.61 -11.91
CA GLY A 180 11.37 2.02 -12.19
C GLY A 180 11.72 1.93 -13.67
N GLU A 181 11.34 0.82 -14.33
CA GLU A 181 11.51 0.67 -15.77
C GLU A 181 10.80 1.77 -16.55
N ASP A 182 9.51 2.04 -16.26
CA ASP A 182 8.73 3.06 -16.96
C ASP A 182 9.31 4.46 -16.80
N ARG A 183 9.78 4.80 -15.58
CA ARG A 183 10.37 6.11 -15.32
C ARG A 183 11.68 6.31 -16.10
N ILE A 184 12.53 5.31 -16.14
CA ILE A 184 13.76 5.36 -16.94
C ILE A 184 13.42 5.40 -18.44
N GLN A 185 12.44 4.61 -18.89
CA GLN A 185 12.05 4.60 -20.30
C GLN A 185 11.49 5.96 -20.74
N GLY A 186 10.61 6.59 -19.95
CA GLY A 186 10.09 7.92 -20.26
C GLY A 186 11.18 8.98 -20.35
N PHE A 187 12.24 8.88 -19.52
CA PHE A 187 13.40 9.75 -19.61
C PHE A 187 14.18 9.51 -20.90
N LEU A 188 14.48 8.24 -21.24
CA LEU A 188 15.24 7.85 -22.43
C LEU A 188 14.51 8.26 -23.71
N ASP A 189 13.23 7.95 -23.83
CA ASP A 189 12.44 8.28 -25.03
C ASP A 189 12.37 9.79 -25.26
N THR A 190 12.42 10.58 -24.19
CA THR A 190 12.37 12.06 -24.29
C THR A 190 13.69 12.64 -24.82
N ILE A 191 14.83 12.03 -24.49
CA ILE A 191 16.15 12.49 -25.00
C ILE A 191 16.51 11.84 -26.33
N GLU A 192 15.80 10.82 -26.76
CA GLU A 192 16.05 10.12 -28.03
C GLU A 192 15.96 11.09 -29.21
N GLY A 193 16.92 11.00 -30.14
CA GLY A 193 17.00 11.86 -31.32
C GLY A 193 17.46 13.32 -31.04
N HIS A 194 17.80 13.63 -29.79
CA HIS A 194 18.38 14.92 -29.44
C HIS A 194 19.91 14.80 -29.30
N ASP A 195 20.64 15.36 -30.28
CA ASP A 195 22.10 15.38 -30.26
C ASP A 195 22.63 16.11 -29.01
N GLY A 196 23.64 15.52 -28.38
CA GLY A 196 24.30 16.10 -27.21
C GLY A 196 23.91 15.46 -25.88
N TYR A 197 22.86 14.66 -25.79
CA TYR A 197 22.55 13.87 -24.59
C TYR A 197 23.05 12.44 -24.74
N ARG A 198 23.91 12.00 -23.83
CA ARG A 198 24.55 10.68 -23.90
C ARG A 198 24.44 9.96 -22.56
N ILE A 199 23.99 8.73 -22.60
CA ILE A 199 24.08 7.84 -21.43
C ILE A 199 25.49 7.26 -21.44
N ILE A 200 26.30 7.64 -20.46
CA ILE A 200 27.71 7.20 -20.37
C ILE A 200 27.89 6.02 -19.42
N ASP A 201 27.00 5.88 -18.40
CA ASP A 201 27.03 4.75 -17.49
C ASP A 201 25.64 4.53 -16.85
N SER A 202 25.45 3.38 -16.19
CA SER A 202 24.25 3.07 -15.45
C SER A 202 24.51 2.08 -14.33
N ALA A 203 23.79 2.23 -13.20
CA ALA A 203 23.85 1.30 -12.09
C ALA A 203 22.45 0.91 -11.62
N ASP A 204 22.21 -0.38 -11.36
CA ASP A 204 21.02 -0.85 -10.69
C ASP A 204 21.20 -0.69 -9.18
N THR A 205 20.54 0.32 -8.61
CA THR A 205 20.64 0.67 -7.19
C THR A 205 19.50 0.10 -6.36
N GLU A 206 18.55 -0.59 -7.00
CA GLU A 206 17.31 -1.06 -6.39
C GLU A 206 16.58 0.05 -5.62
N GLY A 207 16.83 1.32 -6.01
CA GLY A 207 16.23 2.49 -5.39
C GLY A 207 16.61 2.71 -3.92
N GLN A 208 17.80 2.24 -3.47
CA GLN A 208 18.26 2.30 -2.08
C GLN A 208 19.48 3.19 -1.93
N ILE A 209 19.55 3.97 -0.84
CA ILE A 209 20.70 4.85 -0.52
C ILE A 209 21.98 4.03 -0.42
N GLU A 210 21.93 2.94 0.36
CA GLU A 210 23.08 2.10 0.70
C GLU A 210 23.68 1.39 -0.52
N ARG A 211 22.88 1.22 -1.58
CA ARG A 211 23.32 0.61 -2.84
C ARG A 211 23.74 1.67 -3.86
N SER A 212 23.14 2.85 -3.78
CA SER A 212 23.43 3.96 -4.70
C SER A 212 24.79 4.57 -4.42
N LEU A 213 25.10 4.88 -3.15
CA LEU A 213 26.32 5.54 -2.75
C LEU A 213 27.58 4.84 -3.30
N PRO A 214 27.89 3.57 -2.96
CA PRO A 214 29.14 2.96 -3.44
C PRO A 214 29.18 2.78 -4.95
N LYS A 215 28.05 2.59 -5.62
CA LYS A 215 27.99 2.47 -7.08
C LYS A 215 28.25 3.80 -7.78
N VAL A 216 27.81 4.91 -7.19
CA VAL A 216 28.09 6.24 -7.74
C VAL A 216 29.54 6.62 -7.48
N GLU A 217 30.12 6.29 -6.31
CA GLU A 217 31.57 6.45 -6.07
C GLU A 217 32.38 5.74 -7.16
N ASP A 218 32.09 4.46 -7.44
CA ASP A 218 32.74 3.69 -8.50
C ASP A 218 32.58 4.31 -9.90
N ILE A 219 31.45 4.95 -10.19
CA ILE A 219 31.17 5.61 -11.47
C ILE A 219 31.94 6.93 -11.58
N VAL A 220 31.94 7.73 -10.52
CA VAL A 220 32.66 9.02 -10.49
C VAL A 220 34.17 8.81 -10.60
N GLU A 221 34.73 7.73 -10.05
CA GLU A 221 36.12 7.36 -10.24
C GLU A 221 36.51 7.03 -11.70
N LYS A 222 35.54 6.61 -12.52
CA LYS A 222 35.74 6.21 -13.92
C LYS A 222 35.47 7.30 -14.95
N HIS A 223 34.65 8.29 -14.58
CA HIS A 223 34.15 9.33 -15.47
C HIS A 223 34.34 10.72 -14.85
N ASP A 224 35.23 11.52 -15.44
CA ASP A 224 35.48 12.90 -15.01
C ASP A 224 34.48 13.91 -15.62
N ASP A 225 33.63 13.47 -16.55
CA ASP A 225 32.79 14.30 -17.40
C ASP A 225 31.29 14.08 -17.20
N ILE A 226 30.86 13.66 -16.01
CA ILE A 226 29.45 13.49 -15.65
C ILE A 226 28.78 14.85 -15.48
N ASP A 227 27.75 15.10 -16.26
CA ASP A 227 26.94 16.32 -16.14
C ASP A 227 25.67 16.14 -15.33
N VAL A 228 25.06 14.95 -15.41
CA VAL A 228 23.76 14.65 -14.82
C VAL A 228 23.71 13.22 -14.31
N ILE A 229 23.14 13.03 -13.14
CA ILE A 229 22.75 11.72 -12.63
C ILE A 229 21.24 11.68 -12.58
N MET A 230 20.61 10.86 -13.42
CA MET A 230 19.16 10.57 -13.38
C MET A 230 18.91 9.43 -12.43
N ALA A 231 18.33 9.73 -11.27
CA ALA A 231 17.92 8.75 -10.28
C ALA A 231 16.42 8.45 -10.38
N LEU A 232 16.06 7.17 -10.35
CA LEU A 232 14.66 6.74 -10.45
C LEU A 232 13.79 7.19 -9.28
N ASN A 233 14.39 7.44 -8.10
CA ASN A 233 13.68 7.88 -6.87
C ASN A 233 14.62 8.68 -5.95
N ASP A 234 14.02 9.28 -4.89
CA ASP A 234 14.75 10.12 -3.93
C ASP A 234 15.86 9.36 -3.17
N PRO A 235 15.67 8.12 -2.66
CA PRO A 235 16.76 7.41 -1.98
C PRO A 235 17.98 7.17 -2.89
N ALA A 236 17.76 6.81 -4.16
CA ALA A 236 18.86 6.67 -5.11
C ALA A 236 19.59 8.01 -5.37
N ALA A 237 18.83 9.11 -5.49
CA ALA A 237 19.39 10.44 -5.63
C ALA A 237 20.16 10.89 -4.38
N MET A 238 19.66 10.60 -3.18
CA MET A 238 20.34 10.90 -1.93
C MET A 238 21.66 10.13 -1.80
N GLY A 239 21.70 8.87 -2.20
CA GLY A 239 22.92 8.07 -2.24
C GLY A 239 23.92 8.63 -3.25
N ALA A 240 23.46 9.09 -4.42
CA ALA A 240 24.32 9.77 -5.40
C ALA A 240 24.90 11.08 -4.86
N LEU A 241 24.07 11.91 -4.22
CA LEU A 241 24.54 13.17 -3.60
C LEU A 241 25.56 12.95 -2.48
N ALA A 242 25.47 11.81 -1.77
CA ALA A 242 26.44 11.50 -0.72
C ALA A 242 27.77 10.98 -1.27
N ALA A 243 27.80 10.51 -2.53
CA ALA A 243 29.01 10.04 -3.23
C ALA A 243 29.80 11.17 -3.93
N LEU A 244 29.18 12.33 -4.15
CA LEU A 244 29.77 13.54 -4.79
C LEU A 244 30.39 14.48 -3.79
#